data_112561e9f716581fc8c4dc5afb879332
#
_entry.id   112561e9f716581fc8c4dc5afb879332
#
_cell.length_a   1.000
_cell.length_b   1.000
_cell.length_c   1.000
_cell.angle_alpha   90.00
_cell.angle_beta   90.00
_cell.angle_gamma   90.00
#
_symmetry.space_group_name_H-M   'P 1'
#
loop_
_entity.id
_entity.type
_entity.pdbx_description
1 polymer ?
#
loop_
_entity_poly.entity_id
_entity_poly.type
_entity_poly.pdbx_seq_one_letter_code
_entity_poly.pdbx_strand_id
1 'polypeptide(L)'
;MKRKPLIAFFIAIFIMLTILILFPFNCTYKKSPQEHSLSFIKQLPNTVNLSSLTYNKEDDFLYATQNSPAQLLKITKSGDIMDRAPLPFISDAETIEHIQGNIFAAVDEKTSELFFFTVTKDMHISFRNKIQL
;
A
#
# COMPACT_ATOMS: atom_id res chain seq x y z
N MET A 1 -11.23 65.26 -23.57
CA MET A 1 -10.42 64.04 -23.58
C MET A 1 -10.64 63.28 -22.25
N LYS A 2 -11.24 62.06 -22.29
CA LYS A 2 -11.65 61.29 -21.10
C LYS A 2 -10.48 60.41 -20.62
N ARG A 3 -9.74 60.87 -19.57
CA ARG A 3 -8.64 60.06 -18.93
C ARG A 3 -9.10 59.20 -17.73
N LYS A 4 -10.40 59.12 -17.51
CA LYS A 4 -10.96 58.41 -16.32
C LYS A 4 -10.80 56.88 -16.31
N PRO A 5 -10.84 56.09 -17.43
CA PRO A 5 -10.76 54.63 -17.36
C PRO A 5 -9.35 54.10 -17.01
N LEU A 6 -8.28 54.86 -17.38
CA LEU A 6 -6.92 54.41 -17.11
C LEU A 6 -6.53 54.42 -15.65
N ILE A 7 -6.98 55.46 -14.90
CA ILE A 7 -6.73 55.58 -13.47
C ILE A 7 -7.46 54.47 -12.69
N ALA A 8 -8.70 54.17 -13.04
CA ALA A 8 -9.45 53.07 -12.43
C ALA A 8 -8.80 51.70 -12.62
N PHE A 9 -8.19 51.46 -13.79
CA PHE A 9 -7.46 50.25 -14.09
C PHE A 9 -6.20 50.09 -13.22
N PHE A 10 -5.40 51.11 -13.04
CA PHE A 10 -4.22 51.07 -12.16
C PHE A 10 -4.59 50.92 -10.69
N ILE A 11 -5.68 51.51 -10.23
CA ILE A 11 -6.17 51.32 -8.86
C ILE A 11 -6.60 49.87 -8.64
N ALA A 12 -7.30 49.24 -9.57
CA ALA A 12 -7.71 47.85 -9.49
C ALA A 12 -6.52 46.90 -9.43
N ILE A 13 -5.48 47.13 -10.24
CA ILE A 13 -4.25 46.32 -10.21
C ILE A 13 -3.53 46.50 -8.87
N PHE A 14 -3.45 47.70 -8.33
CA PHE A 14 -2.79 47.95 -7.05
C PHE A 14 -3.51 47.29 -5.89
N ILE A 15 -4.85 47.33 -5.87
CA ILE A 15 -5.66 46.61 -4.87
C ILE A 15 -5.47 45.09 -5.00
N MET A 16 -5.43 44.55 -6.19
CA MET A 16 -5.19 43.11 -6.41
C MET A 16 -3.80 42.68 -5.93
N LEU A 17 -2.77 43.48 -6.17
CA LEU A 17 -1.41 43.21 -5.69
C LEU A 17 -1.31 43.31 -4.15
N THR A 18 -1.98 44.26 -3.53
CA THR A 18 -1.98 44.40 -2.07
C THR A 18 -2.72 43.25 -1.39
N ILE A 19 -3.79 42.75 -1.98
CA ILE A 19 -4.49 41.55 -1.48
C ILE A 19 -3.58 40.31 -1.56
N LEU A 20 -2.80 40.17 -2.65
CA LEU A 20 -1.85 39.04 -2.81
C LEU A 20 -0.72 39.07 -1.75
N ILE A 21 -0.30 40.27 -1.31
CA ILE A 21 0.75 40.44 -0.30
C ILE A 21 0.21 40.26 1.12
N LEU A 22 -1.04 40.68 1.38
CA LEU A 22 -1.67 40.62 2.69
C LEU A 22 -2.25 39.25 3.04
N PHE A 23 -2.48 38.37 2.04
CA PHE A 23 -2.80 36.97 2.27
C PHE A 23 -1.59 36.11 1.95
N PRO A 24 -0.62 35.97 2.86
CA PRO A 24 0.39 34.93 2.71
C PRO A 24 -0.37 33.60 2.64
N PHE A 25 -0.17 32.85 1.58
CA PHE A 25 -0.57 31.44 1.50
C PHE A 25 0.15 30.73 2.66
N ASN A 26 -0.45 30.78 3.85
CA ASN A 26 -0.05 29.92 4.94
C ASN A 26 -0.45 28.49 4.56
N CYS A 27 0.35 27.88 3.68
CA CYS A 27 0.41 26.45 3.59
C CYS A 27 0.99 25.98 4.93
N THR A 28 0.14 25.85 5.94
CA THR A 28 0.52 25.19 7.17
C THR A 28 0.76 23.72 6.79
N TYR A 29 2.02 23.45 6.44
CA TYR A 29 2.51 22.08 6.39
C TYR A 29 2.30 21.51 7.80
N LYS A 30 1.20 20.74 7.94
CA LYS A 30 0.89 20.04 9.16
C LYS A 30 1.98 18.99 9.35
N LYS A 31 3.03 19.37 10.07
CA LYS A 31 4.08 18.46 10.50
C LYS A 31 3.42 17.39 11.34
N SER A 32 3.18 16.25 10.75
CA SER A 32 3.01 15.01 11.47
C SER A 32 4.06 14.04 10.94
N PRO A 33 5.15 13.89 11.64
CA PRO A 33 5.55 12.52 11.86
C PRO A 33 5.19 12.19 13.29
N GLN A 34 4.16 11.40 13.48
CA GLN A 34 4.14 10.53 14.62
C GLN A 34 5.44 9.71 14.49
N GLU A 35 6.38 9.94 15.39
CA GLU A 35 7.63 9.20 15.44
C GLU A 35 7.24 7.75 15.74
N HIS A 36 7.21 6.91 14.71
CA HIS A 36 6.93 5.49 14.85
C HIS A 36 8.19 4.84 15.42
N SER A 37 8.24 4.66 16.72
CA SER A 37 9.29 3.85 17.35
C SER A 37 8.98 2.36 17.11
N LEU A 38 9.96 1.61 16.64
CA LEU A 38 9.89 0.15 16.63
C LEU A 38 9.85 -0.32 18.09
N SER A 39 8.67 -0.74 18.54
CA SER A 39 8.45 -1.23 19.91
C SER A 39 8.65 -2.74 20.04
N PHE A 40 8.69 -3.47 18.91
CA PHE A 40 8.75 -4.93 18.92
C PHE A 40 9.38 -5.47 17.63
N ILE A 41 10.32 -6.40 17.78
CA ILE A 41 10.92 -7.18 16.69
C ILE A 41 10.80 -8.66 17.06
N LYS A 42 10.23 -9.46 16.17
CA LYS A 42 10.10 -10.91 16.34
C LYS A 42 10.64 -11.63 15.12
N GLN A 43 11.50 -12.59 15.33
CA GLN A 43 11.91 -13.49 14.27
C GLN A 43 10.82 -14.55 14.05
N LEU A 44 10.41 -14.72 12.80
CA LEU A 44 9.47 -15.77 12.42
C LEU A 44 10.19 -17.12 12.33
N PRO A 45 9.75 -18.16 13.06
CA PRO A 45 10.43 -19.45 13.04
C PRO A 45 10.25 -20.18 11.71
N ASN A 46 11.30 -20.86 11.27
CA ASN A 46 11.29 -21.67 10.05
C ASN A 46 10.81 -20.90 8.81
N THR A 47 11.18 -19.62 8.70
CA THR A 47 10.93 -18.80 7.53
C THR A 47 12.24 -18.41 6.88
N VAL A 48 12.29 -18.51 5.56
CA VAL A 48 13.40 -18.05 4.73
C VAL A 48 12.82 -17.28 3.55
N ASN A 49 13.53 -16.25 3.09
CA ASN A 49 13.13 -15.47 1.91
C ASN A 49 11.66 -15.00 1.96
N LEU A 50 11.28 -14.33 3.06
CA LEU A 50 10.02 -13.60 3.09
C LEU A 50 10.13 -12.40 2.17
N SER A 51 9.24 -12.32 1.18
CA SER A 51 9.31 -11.29 0.15
C SER A 51 8.31 -10.17 0.38
N SER A 52 7.12 -10.47 0.90
CA SER A 52 6.06 -9.48 1.05
C SER A 52 5.10 -9.81 2.19
N LEU A 53 4.39 -8.75 2.64
CA LEU A 53 3.41 -8.83 3.73
C LEU A 53 2.21 -7.93 3.40
N THR A 54 1.01 -8.45 3.57
CA THR A 54 -0.24 -7.69 3.49
C THR A 54 -1.11 -7.94 4.72
N TYR A 55 -1.98 -6.99 5.04
CA TYR A 55 -2.93 -7.12 6.14
C TYR A 55 -4.36 -7.30 5.61
N ASN A 56 -4.98 -8.41 5.99
CA ASN A 56 -6.40 -8.62 5.75
C ASN A 56 -7.21 -8.15 6.97
N LYS A 57 -7.86 -7.00 6.82
CA LYS A 57 -8.66 -6.37 7.87
C LYS A 57 -9.97 -7.11 8.17
N GLU A 58 -10.41 -8.02 7.29
CA GLU A 58 -11.69 -8.72 7.45
C GLU A 58 -11.57 -9.91 8.41
N ASP A 59 -10.41 -10.58 8.42
CA ASP A 59 -10.13 -11.68 9.36
C ASP A 59 -9.09 -11.33 10.42
N ASP A 60 -8.54 -10.10 10.37
CA ASP A 60 -7.60 -9.52 11.32
C ASP A 60 -6.23 -10.23 11.38
N PHE A 61 -5.78 -10.80 10.25
CA PHE A 61 -4.50 -11.47 10.10
C PHE A 61 -3.58 -10.76 9.10
N LEU A 62 -2.29 -10.97 9.29
CA LEU A 62 -1.27 -10.68 8.30
C LEU A 62 -1.06 -11.91 7.41
N TYR A 63 -0.82 -11.66 6.12
CA TYR A 63 -0.46 -12.69 5.16
C TYR A 63 0.87 -12.34 4.51
N ALA A 64 1.78 -13.32 4.44
CA ALA A 64 3.10 -13.12 3.87
C ALA A 64 3.41 -14.19 2.82
N THR A 65 4.18 -13.82 1.80
CA THR A 65 4.77 -14.77 0.85
C THR A 65 6.17 -15.14 1.28
N GLN A 66 6.48 -16.41 1.13
CA GLN A 66 7.81 -16.97 1.28
C GLN A 66 8.19 -17.65 -0.02
N ASN A 67 9.45 -17.48 -0.47
CA ASN A 67 9.99 -18.20 -1.60
C ASN A 67 10.79 -19.43 -1.14
N SER A 68 10.95 -20.41 -2.07
CA SER A 68 11.81 -21.58 -1.93
C SER A 68 11.50 -22.52 -0.74
N PRO A 69 10.33 -23.20 -0.75
CA PRO A 69 9.27 -23.22 -1.74
C PRO A 69 8.28 -22.05 -1.60
N ALA A 70 7.60 -21.69 -2.70
CA ALA A 70 6.59 -20.64 -2.67
C ALA A 70 5.41 -21.05 -1.79
N GLN A 71 5.17 -20.25 -0.74
CA GLN A 71 4.13 -20.50 0.27
C GLN A 71 3.47 -19.20 0.69
N LEU A 72 2.22 -19.29 1.07
CA LEU A 72 1.49 -18.25 1.80
C LEU A 72 1.47 -18.59 3.29
N LEU A 73 1.84 -17.63 4.12
CA LEU A 73 1.81 -17.73 5.58
C LEU A 73 0.66 -16.88 6.11
N LYS A 74 -0.10 -17.40 7.07
CA LYS A 74 -1.07 -16.67 7.87
C LYS A 74 -0.46 -16.36 9.24
N ILE A 75 -0.42 -15.09 9.61
CA ILE A 75 0.35 -14.60 10.75
C ILE A 75 -0.52 -13.70 11.61
N THR A 76 -0.48 -13.85 12.93
CA THR A 76 -1.13 -12.91 13.86
C THR A 76 -0.42 -11.56 13.86
N LYS A 77 -1.08 -10.50 14.35
CA LYS A 77 -0.44 -9.20 14.57
C LYS A 77 0.69 -9.24 15.61
N SER A 78 0.73 -10.26 16.47
CA SER A 78 1.85 -10.54 17.38
C SER A 78 3.00 -11.32 16.74
N GLY A 79 2.90 -11.66 15.45
CA GLY A 79 3.93 -12.37 14.71
C GLY A 79 3.95 -13.87 14.93
N ASP A 80 2.85 -14.48 15.35
CA ASP A 80 2.75 -15.93 15.44
C ASP A 80 2.22 -16.52 14.15
N ILE A 81 2.93 -17.49 13.58
CA ILE A 81 2.49 -18.18 12.36
C ILE A 81 1.39 -19.15 12.75
N MET A 82 0.21 -18.93 12.22
CA MET A 82 -0.98 -19.76 12.46
C MET A 82 -1.06 -20.93 11.50
N ASP A 83 -0.70 -20.67 10.23
CA ASP A 83 -0.83 -21.68 9.17
C ASP A 83 0.07 -21.34 7.98
N ARG A 84 0.27 -22.34 7.10
CA ARG A 84 1.05 -22.26 5.87
C ARG A 84 0.37 -23.05 4.76
N ALA A 85 0.30 -22.48 3.56
CA ALA A 85 -0.22 -23.16 2.39
C ALA A 85 0.71 -22.99 1.19
N PRO A 86 0.93 -24.03 0.37
CA PRO A 86 1.73 -23.91 -0.83
C PRO A 86 1.02 -23.03 -1.88
N LEU A 87 1.83 -22.30 -2.67
CA LEU A 87 1.41 -21.56 -3.85
C LEU A 87 1.91 -22.29 -5.12
N PRO A 88 1.27 -23.39 -5.54
CA PRO A 88 1.85 -24.30 -6.56
C PRO A 88 1.91 -23.69 -7.98
N PHE A 89 1.22 -22.57 -8.19
CA PHE A 89 1.18 -21.84 -9.47
C PHE A 89 2.14 -20.65 -9.51
N ILE A 90 2.85 -20.36 -8.42
CA ILE A 90 3.86 -19.29 -8.31
C ILE A 90 5.20 -19.93 -8.01
N SER A 91 6.24 -19.51 -8.72
CA SER A 91 7.60 -20.04 -8.53
C SER A 91 8.49 -19.11 -7.71
N ASP A 92 8.25 -17.79 -7.79
CA ASP A 92 9.05 -16.75 -7.14
C ASP A 92 8.15 -15.58 -6.72
N ALA A 93 7.51 -15.72 -5.57
CA ALA A 93 6.50 -14.78 -5.07
C ALA A 93 7.16 -13.53 -4.47
N GLU A 94 7.10 -12.40 -5.15
CA GLU A 94 7.70 -11.14 -4.69
C GLU A 94 6.73 -10.20 -3.97
N THR A 95 5.46 -10.24 -4.32
CA THR A 95 4.46 -9.40 -3.67
C THR A 95 3.24 -10.20 -3.28
N ILE A 96 2.52 -9.73 -2.27
CA ILE A 96 1.19 -10.20 -1.91
C ILE A 96 0.31 -9.01 -1.54
N GLU A 97 -0.93 -9.01 -2.00
CA GLU A 97 -1.92 -8.00 -1.64
C GLU A 97 -3.28 -8.66 -1.38
N HIS A 98 -3.90 -8.29 -0.28
CA HIS A 98 -5.30 -8.60 -0.01
C HIS A 98 -6.20 -7.60 -0.75
N ILE A 99 -7.02 -8.08 -1.66
CA ILE A 99 -7.90 -7.24 -2.49
C ILE A 99 -9.21 -6.98 -1.77
N GLN A 100 -9.98 -8.05 -1.52
CA GLN A 100 -11.24 -8.01 -0.77
C GLN A 100 -11.74 -9.42 -0.46
N GLY A 101 -12.48 -9.59 0.62
CA GLY A 101 -13.04 -10.88 1.01
C GLY A 101 -11.96 -11.94 1.17
N ASN A 102 -12.03 -12.96 0.38
CA ASN A 102 -11.02 -14.02 0.32
C ASN A 102 -10.09 -13.93 -0.90
N ILE A 103 -10.11 -12.81 -1.64
CA ILE A 103 -9.34 -12.63 -2.87
C ILE A 103 -8.00 -11.97 -2.56
N PHE A 104 -6.93 -12.59 -3.05
CA PHE A 104 -5.57 -12.11 -3.00
C PHE A 104 -4.97 -12.00 -4.38
N ALA A 105 -3.95 -11.15 -4.51
CA ALA A 105 -3.10 -11.05 -5.68
C ALA A 105 -1.63 -11.19 -5.28
N ALA A 106 -0.82 -11.82 -6.14
CA ALA A 106 0.63 -11.93 -5.95
C ALA A 106 1.35 -11.87 -7.30
N VAL A 107 2.55 -11.28 -7.31
CA VAL A 107 3.43 -11.26 -8.50
C VAL A 107 4.44 -12.37 -8.39
N ASP A 108 4.61 -13.12 -9.48
CA ASP A 108 5.74 -14.01 -9.71
C ASP A 108 6.82 -13.25 -10.49
N GLU A 109 7.96 -12.95 -9.87
CA GLU A 109 9.04 -12.21 -10.51
C GLU A 109 9.63 -12.98 -11.70
N LYS A 110 9.77 -14.28 -11.56
CA LYS A 110 10.40 -15.12 -12.57
C LYS A 110 9.62 -15.17 -13.89
N THR A 111 8.29 -15.13 -13.82
CA THR A 111 7.42 -15.16 -15.00
C THR A 111 6.89 -13.79 -15.40
N SER A 112 7.08 -12.78 -14.56
CA SER A 112 6.48 -11.44 -14.71
C SER A 112 4.96 -11.52 -14.85
N GLU A 113 4.31 -12.35 -14.04
CA GLU A 113 2.86 -12.55 -14.06
C GLU A 113 2.25 -12.11 -12.72
N LEU A 114 1.07 -11.52 -12.79
CA LEU A 114 0.21 -11.21 -11.64
C LEU A 114 -0.86 -12.28 -11.51
N PHE A 115 -0.86 -13.01 -10.42
CA PHE A 115 -1.80 -14.07 -10.10
C PHE A 115 -2.90 -13.58 -9.18
N PHE A 116 -4.15 -13.98 -9.46
CA PHE A 116 -5.29 -13.81 -8.57
C PHE A 116 -5.73 -15.17 -8.06
N PHE A 117 -5.98 -15.28 -6.76
CA PHE A 117 -6.39 -16.52 -6.11
C PHE A 117 -7.29 -16.23 -4.91
N THR A 118 -7.97 -17.26 -4.43
CA THR A 118 -8.75 -17.18 -3.20
C THR A 118 -8.10 -17.99 -2.11
N VAL A 119 -8.23 -17.50 -0.87
CA VAL A 119 -7.76 -18.18 0.34
C VAL A 119 -8.94 -18.35 1.29
N THR A 120 -9.27 -19.58 1.64
CA THR A 120 -10.31 -19.85 2.66
C THR A 120 -9.77 -19.65 4.08
N LYS A 121 -10.65 -19.66 5.07
CA LYS A 121 -10.24 -19.57 6.49
C LYS A 121 -9.27 -20.69 6.91
N ASP A 122 -9.44 -21.88 6.30
CA ASP A 122 -8.60 -23.07 6.54
C ASP A 122 -7.39 -23.12 5.60
N MET A 123 -6.97 -21.97 5.06
CA MET A 123 -5.83 -21.83 4.18
C MET A 123 -5.86 -22.69 2.90
N HIS A 124 -7.05 -23.11 2.45
CA HIS A 124 -7.18 -23.71 1.13
C HIS A 124 -7.07 -22.64 0.05
N ILE A 125 -6.11 -22.80 -0.86
CA ILE A 125 -5.80 -21.85 -1.93
C ILE A 125 -6.36 -22.37 -3.27
N SER A 126 -7.08 -21.52 -3.99
CA SER A 126 -7.61 -21.83 -5.31
C SER A 126 -7.22 -20.74 -6.32
N PHE A 127 -6.53 -21.12 -7.37
CA PHE A 127 -6.20 -20.24 -8.48
C PHE A 127 -7.47 -19.72 -9.18
N ARG A 128 -7.47 -18.45 -9.59
CA ARG A 128 -8.57 -17.82 -10.31
C ARG A 128 -8.19 -17.35 -11.71
N ASN A 129 -7.17 -16.53 -11.80
CA ASN A 129 -6.75 -15.89 -13.05
C ASN A 129 -5.31 -15.39 -12.93
N LYS A 130 -4.70 -15.06 -14.07
CA LYS A 130 -3.41 -14.37 -14.14
C LYS A 130 -3.37 -13.36 -15.27
N ILE A 131 -2.49 -12.37 -15.14
CA ILE A 131 -2.24 -11.31 -16.13
C ILE A 131 -0.72 -11.29 -16.37
N GLN A 132 -0.32 -11.21 -17.64
CA GLN A 132 1.07 -10.96 -18.01
C GLN A 132 1.36 -9.46 -17.78
N LEU A 133 2.47 -9.15 -17.10
CA LEU A 133 2.92 -7.79 -16.83
C LEU A 133 3.85 -7.26 -17.94
#